data_ed80fb9a8f7c8aef4f69a55934737ca7
#
_entry.id   ed80fb9a8f7c8aef4f69a55934737ca7
#
_cell.length_a   1.000
_cell.length_b   1.000
_cell.length_c   1.000
_cell.angle_alpha   90.00
_cell.angle_beta   90.00
_cell.angle_gamma   90.00
#
_symmetry.space_group_name_H-M   'P 1'
#
loop_
_entity.id
_entity.type
_entity.pdbx_description
1 polymer ?
#
loop_
_entity_poly.entity_id
_entity_poly.type
_entity_poly.pdbx_seq_one_letter_code
_entity_poly.pdbx_strand_id
1 'polypeptide(L)'
;MANSLSISTAQKQNLNLSLKLWLPMLQTSIQDLESYLTNLSYENPFLEVTKSKDFYSNFTSNGTSGEFVESLAFYSNSLNDKLSDQIENESLFPTPNSKKVALEILCDIDENGYFDGDIEKIATTCNVYKEYVESIRQRFARLEPSGVGALDLQESFLFQLDSIDRKIDDELYNFTKKIIKDIAHVDKYAAHHRFNDAKDIIKYFNNPPAIDYMNDNVQV
;
A
#
# COMPACT_ATOMS: atom_id res chain seq x y z
N MET A 1 41.32 -11.99 17.11
CA MET A 1 40.12 -11.59 17.86
C MET A 1 40.00 -10.07 18.14
N ALA A 2 41.01 -9.24 17.78
CA ALA A 2 40.98 -7.80 18.04
C ALA A 2 40.24 -6.94 16.99
N ASN A 3 40.08 -7.44 15.74
CA ASN A 3 39.49 -6.66 14.66
C ASN A 3 37.94 -6.57 14.67
N SER A 4 37.24 -7.53 15.31
CA SER A 4 35.76 -7.51 15.36
C SER A 4 35.22 -6.51 16.39
N LEU A 5 35.97 -6.29 17.48
CA LEU A 5 35.60 -5.33 18.53
C LEU A 5 35.78 -3.86 18.11
N SER A 6 36.76 -3.55 17.24
CA SER A 6 36.98 -2.19 16.75
C SER A 6 35.90 -1.76 15.73
N ILE A 7 35.41 -2.69 14.89
CA ILE A 7 34.38 -2.40 13.90
C ILE A 7 33.01 -2.13 14.59
N SER A 8 32.65 -2.91 15.63
CA SER A 8 31.40 -2.69 16.36
C SER A 8 31.41 -1.37 17.15
N THR A 9 32.58 -0.95 17.67
CA THR A 9 32.69 0.31 18.42
C THR A 9 32.61 1.54 17.50
N ALA A 10 33.20 1.46 16.29
CA ALA A 10 33.11 2.52 15.30
C ALA A 10 31.65 2.70 14.78
N GLN A 11 30.94 1.61 14.57
CA GLN A 11 29.54 1.64 14.12
C GLN A 11 28.61 2.22 15.20
N LYS A 12 28.80 1.89 16.48
CA LYS A 12 28.07 2.49 17.61
C LYS A 12 28.34 3.99 17.78
N GLN A 13 29.58 4.41 17.55
CA GLN A 13 29.94 5.84 17.63
C GLN A 13 29.30 6.66 16.50
N ASN A 14 29.26 6.12 15.30
CA ASN A 14 28.61 6.80 14.15
C ASN A 14 27.10 6.92 14.32
N LEU A 15 26.45 5.89 14.87
CA LEU A 15 25.00 5.92 15.17
C LEU A 15 24.70 6.97 16.24
N ASN A 16 25.50 7.05 17.32
CA ASN A 16 25.33 8.05 18.35
C ASN A 16 25.59 9.48 17.85
N LEU A 17 26.51 9.67 16.89
CA LEU A 17 26.78 10.98 16.30
C LEU A 17 25.61 11.44 15.42
N SER A 18 25.07 10.56 14.59
CA SER A 18 23.87 10.83 13.79
C SER A 18 22.67 11.15 14.67
N LEU A 19 22.40 10.36 15.70
CA LEU A 19 21.34 10.64 16.67
C LEU A 19 21.50 11.99 17.37
N LYS A 20 22.71 12.37 17.75
CA LYS A 20 23.00 13.68 18.37
C LYS A 20 22.76 14.84 17.42
N LEU A 21 22.98 14.65 16.12
CA LEU A 21 22.70 15.66 15.09
C LEU A 21 21.20 15.82 14.81
N TRP A 22 20.44 14.70 14.86
CA TRP A 22 19.01 14.72 14.60
C TRP A 22 18.17 15.11 15.83
N LEU A 23 18.65 14.84 17.05
CA LEU A 23 17.93 15.12 18.29
C LEU A 23 17.45 16.59 18.45
N PRO A 24 18.26 17.60 18.12
CA PRO A 24 17.80 19.00 18.16
C PRO A 24 16.69 19.28 17.15
N MET A 25 16.74 18.67 15.96
CA MET A 25 15.69 18.82 14.95
C MET A 25 14.36 18.23 15.40
N LEU A 26 14.39 17.08 16.08
CA LEU A 26 13.19 16.43 16.61
C LEU A 26 12.56 17.16 17.81
N GLN A 27 13.31 18.00 18.50
CA GLN A 27 12.84 18.81 19.64
C GLN A 27 12.45 20.24 19.29
N THR A 28 12.65 20.63 18.04
CA THR A 28 12.42 22.01 17.57
C THR A 28 10.94 22.19 17.19
N SER A 29 10.38 23.37 17.44
CA SER A 29 9.02 23.70 16.97
C SER A 29 8.97 23.71 15.43
N ILE A 30 7.78 23.48 14.85
CA ILE A 30 7.59 23.49 13.38
C ILE A 30 8.06 24.82 12.77
N GLN A 31 7.79 25.93 13.45
CA GLN A 31 8.17 27.27 12.98
C GLN A 31 9.69 27.47 12.97
N ASP A 32 10.36 26.98 14.01
CA ASP A 32 11.82 27.03 14.11
C ASP A 32 12.50 26.08 13.10
N LEU A 33 11.92 24.89 12.89
CA LEU A 33 12.35 23.93 11.88
C LEU A 33 12.22 24.50 10.46
N GLU A 34 11.10 25.17 10.18
CA GLU A 34 10.85 25.84 8.90
C GLU A 34 11.87 26.95 8.64
N SER A 35 12.17 27.76 9.66
CA SER A 35 13.18 28.79 9.62
C SER A 35 14.59 28.20 9.41
N TYR A 36 14.90 27.11 10.10
CA TYR A 36 16.16 26.40 9.98
C TYR A 36 16.35 25.81 8.55
N LEU A 37 15.33 25.12 8.03
CA LEU A 37 15.38 24.55 6.68
C LEU A 37 15.48 25.63 5.59
N THR A 38 14.78 26.75 5.78
CA THR A 38 14.86 27.88 4.87
C THR A 38 16.27 28.48 4.84
N ASN A 39 16.91 28.64 6.00
CA ASN A 39 18.29 29.10 6.07
C ASN A 39 19.26 28.13 5.39
N LEU A 40 19.04 26.82 5.61
CA LEU A 40 19.86 25.77 4.98
C LEU A 40 19.71 25.76 3.45
N SER A 41 18.53 26.09 2.92
CA SER A 41 18.28 26.22 1.48
C SER A 41 19.03 27.42 0.86
N TYR A 42 19.28 28.49 1.61
CA TYR A 42 20.12 29.59 1.13
C TYR A 42 21.59 29.20 1.04
N GLU A 43 22.05 28.30 1.90
CA GLU A 43 23.45 27.84 1.90
C GLU A 43 23.69 26.69 0.88
N ASN A 44 22.64 25.91 0.59
CA ASN A 44 22.72 24.77 -0.31
C ASN A 44 21.75 24.90 -1.49
N PRO A 45 22.23 25.24 -2.71
CA PRO A 45 21.38 25.46 -3.88
C PRO A 45 20.66 24.18 -4.40
N PHE A 46 20.98 23.01 -3.85
CA PHE A 46 20.32 21.74 -4.19
C PHE A 46 19.17 21.40 -3.24
N LEU A 47 18.92 22.22 -2.21
CA LEU A 47 17.85 22.02 -1.26
C LEU A 47 16.70 22.99 -1.59
N GLU A 48 15.55 22.45 -1.99
CA GLU A 48 14.31 23.18 -2.20
C GLU A 48 13.33 22.90 -1.06
N VAL A 49 12.87 23.95 -0.37
CA VAL A 49 11.89 23.83 0.72
C VAL A 49 10.51 24.20 0.19
N THR A 50 9.63 23.21 0.03
CA THR A 50 8.25 23.40 -0.40
C THR A 50 7.29 23.31 0.81
N LYS A 51 6.40 24.32 0.95
CA LYS A 51 5.38 24.30 1.99
C LYS A 51 4.15 23.56 1.47
N SER A 52 3.76 22.46 2.13
CA SER A 52 2.47 21.84 1.86
C SER A 52 1.35 22.66 2.48
N LYS A 53 0.46 23.18 1.64
CA LYS A 53 -0.68 23.99 2.09
C LYS A 53 -1.74 23.20 2.86
N ASP A 54 -1.79 21.89 2.64
CA ASP A 54 -2.84 21.03 3.21
C ASP A 54 -2.49 20.50 4.61
N PHE A 55 -1.22 20.62 5.02
CA PHE A 55 -0.76 20.13 6.31
C PHE A 55 -1.27 20.96 7.50
N TYR A 56 -1.54 22.26 7.29
CA TYR A 56 -1.88 23.19 8.37
C TYR A 56 -3.38 23.28 8.71
N SER A 57 -4.27 22.75 7.87
CA SER A 57 -5.71 22.93 8.06
C SER A 57 -6.32 22.13 9.21
N ASN A 58 -5.64 21.07 9.68
CA ASN A 58 -6.16 20.17 10.72
C ASN A 58 -5.43 20.26 12.07
N PHE A 59 -4.40 21.11 12.18
CA PHE A 59 -3.64 21.26 13.43
C PHE A 59 -4.14 22.46 14.24
N THR A 60 -5.10 22.22 15.12
CA THR A 60 -5.40 23.16 16.21
C THR A 60 -4.32 23.08 17.28
N SER A 61 -3.78 24.21 17.62
CA SER A 61 -2.54 24.55 18.30
C SER A 61 -2.40 24.14 19.77
N ASN A 62 -2.65 22.88 20.18
CA ASN A 62 -2.46 22.47 21.58
C ASN A 62 -1.81 21.08 21.79
N GLY A 63 -1.11 20.53 20.78
CA GLY A 63 -0.42 19.25 20.91
C GLY A 63 1.00 19.38 21.46
N THR A 64 1.38 18.53 22.41
CA THR A 64 2.77 18.38 22.88
C THR A 64 3.64 17.72 21.81
N SER A 65 4.96 17.97 21.87
CA SER A 65 5.94 17.44 20.88
C SER A 65 5.87 15.91 20.64
N GLY A 66 5.36 15.15 21.61
CA GLY A 66 5.16 13.70 21.51
C GLY A 66 4.02 13.30 20.56
N GLU A 67 2.90 14.04 20.59
CA GLU A 67 1.75 13.80 19.69
C GLU A 67 2.10 14.14 18.23
N PHE A 68 3.04 15.06 18.02
CA PHE A 68 3.52 15.39 16.67
C PHE A 68 4.35 14.24 16.04
N VAL A 69 5.21 13.61 16.82
CA VAL A 69 6.00 12.46 16.35
C VAL A 69 5.10 11.26 16.08
N GLU A 70 4.10 11.00 16.95
CA GLU A 70 3.07 9.99 16.70
C GLU A 70 2.26 10.31 15.45
N SER A 71 1.86 11.57 15.22
CA SER A 71 1.11 11.95 14.01
C SER A 71 1.94 11.83 12.73
N LEU A 72 3.25 12.08 12.77
CA LEU A 72 4.15 11.84 11.61
C LEU A 72 4.33 10.33 11.33
N ALA A 73 4.33 9.49 12.36
CA ALA A 73 4.35 8.04 12.19
C ALA A 73 3.04 7.49 11.60
N PHE A 74 1.92 8.21 11.75
CA PHE A 74 0.64 7.87 11.12
C PHE A 74 0.51 8.30 9.65
N TYR A 75 1.47 9.06 9.11
CA TYR A 75 1.46 9.48 7.70
C TYR A 75 2.17 8.52 6.72
N SER A 76 2.54 7.33 7.14
CA SER A 76 2.60 6.23 6.20
C SER A 76 1.13 5.93 5.85
N ASN A 77 0.68 6.34 4.66
CA ASN A 77 -0.65 5.98 4.17
C ASN A 77 -0.77 4.46 4.28
N SER A 78 -1.43 3.99 5.35
CA SER A 78 -1.63 2.56 5.51
C SER A 78 -2.43 2.06 4.30
N LEU A 79 -2.28 0.79 3.95
CA LEU A 79 -3.10 0.17 2.91
C LEU A 79 -4.59 0.48 3.13
N ASN A 80 -5.04 0.40 4.38
CA ASN A 80 -6.42 0.63 4.78
C ASN A 80 -6.86 2.08 4.54
N ASP A 81 -6.01 3.07 4.83
CA ASP A 81 -6.33 4.49 4.59
C ASP A 81 -6.51 4.75 3.09
N LYS A 82 -5.57 4.26 2.27
CA LYS A 82 -5.64 4.42 0.82
C LYS A 82 -6.88 3.75 0.22
N LEU A 83 -7.21 2.54 0.65
CA LEU A 83 -8.39 1.82 0.17
C LEU A 83 -9.69 2.48 0.65
N SER A 84 -9.72 2.99 1.88
CA SER A 84 -10.85 3.74 2.41
C SER A 84 -11.13 5.01 1.60
N ASP A 85 -10.09 5.77 1.29
CA ASP A 85 -10.18 6.97 0.45
C ASP A 85 -10.72 6.65 -0.95
N GLN A 86 -10.27 5.56 -1.55
CA GLN A 86 -10.77 5.11 -2.85
C GLN A 86 -12.24 4.68 -2.78
N ILE A 87 -12.64 3.94 -1.73
CA ILE A 87 -14.04 3.51 -1.52
C ILE A 87 -14.95 4.73 -1.36
N GLU A 88 -14.48 5.79 -0.69
CA GLU A 88 -15.29 6.98 -0.46
C GLU A 88 -15.36 7.89 -1.69
N ASN A 89 -14.28 8.05 -2.43
CA ASN A 89 -14.13 9.05 -3.46
C ASN A 89 -14.39 8.52 -4.88
N GLU A 90 -14.23 7.23 -5.12
CA GLU A 90 -14.41 6.67 -6.44
C GLU A 90 -15.88 6.31 -6.75
N SER A 91 -16.23 6.38 -8.04
CA SER A 91 -17.56 6.02 -8.54
C SER A 91 -17.87 4.51 -8.52
N LEU A 92 -16.91 3.69 -8.08
CA LEU A 92 -17.06 2.22 -8.00
C LEU A 92 -18.15 1.78 -7.01
N PHE A 93 -18.37 2.58 -5.96
CA PHE A 93 -19.36 2.32 -4.91
C PHE A 93 -20.39 3.44 -4.85
N PRO A 94 -21.35 3.51 -5.82
CA PRO A 94 -22.19 4.70 -6.00
C PRO A 94 -23.28 4.87 -4.94
N THR A 95 -23.57 3.85 -4.14
CA THR A 95 -24.63 3.90 -3.14
C THR A 95 -24.09 3.85 -1.71
N PRO A 96 -24.76 4.50 -0.73
CA PRO A 96 -24.36 4.39 0.67
C PRO A 96 -24.23 2.95 1.16
N ASN A 97 -25.13 2.05 0.70
CA ASN A 97 -25.06 0.65 1.05
C ASN A 97 -23.84 -0.05 0.44
N SER A 98 -23.48 0.26 -0.81
CA SER A 98 -22.28 -0.32 -1.43
C SER A 98 -21.01 0.14 -0.72
N LYS A 99 -20.92 1.41 -0.30
CA LYS A 99 -19.80 1.94 0.49
C LYS A 99 -19.71 1.26 1.85
N LYS A 100 -20.85 1.13 2.55
CA LYS A 100 -20.89 0.45 3.84
C LYS A 100 -20.39 -0.99 3.74
N VAL A 101 -20.87 -1.75 2.75
CA VAL A 101 -20.40 -3.14 2.52
C VAL A 101 -18.92 -3.18 2.15
N ALA A 102 -18.45 -2.26 1.32
CA ALA A 102 -17.03 -2.19 0.94
C ALA A 102 -16.13 -1.88 2.15
N LEU A 103 -16.54 -0.99 3.07
CA LEU A 103 -15.81 -0.71 4.30
C LEU A 103 -15.78 -1.92 5.26
N GLU A 104 -16.86 -2.68 5.35
CA GLU A 104 -16.86 -3.92 6.14
C GLU A 104 -15.92 -4.98 5.52
N ILE A 105 -15.90 -5.10 4.18
CA ILE A 105 -14.94 -5.97 3.48
C ILE A 105 -13.49 -5.51 3.76
N LEU A 106 -13.23 -4.20 3.76
CA LEU A 106 -11.91 -3.63 4.03
C LEU A 106 -11.40 -4.01 5.43
N CYS A 107 -12.27 -4.07 6.44
CA CYS A 107 -11.89 -4.46 7.79
C CYS A 107 -11.38 -5.91 7.89
N ASP A 108 -11.77 -6.77 6.95
CA ASP A 108 -11.40 -8.18 6.90
C ASP A 108 -10.29 -8.45 5.83
N ILE A 109 -9.60 -7.41 5.34
CA ILE A 109 -8.40 -7.54 4.49
C ILE A 109 -7.16 -7.62 5.37
N ASP A 110 -6.32 -8.62 5.11
CA ASP A 110 -5.07 -8.84 5.84
C ASP A 110 -3.94 -7.88 5.40
N GLU A 111 -2.80 -7.94 6.08
CA GLU A 111 -1.61 -7.13 5.77
C GLU A 111 -1.01 -7.44 4.39
N ASN A 112 -1.29 -8.62 3.83
CA ASN A 112 -0.88 -9.03 2.49
C ASN A 112 -1.80 -8.47 1.40
N GLY A 113 -2.99 -7.99 1.77
CA GLY A 113 -4.02 -7.50 0.87
C GLY A 113 -5.05 -8.56 0.47
N TYR A 114 -5.05 -9.74 1.10
CA TYR A 114 -6.04 -10.77 0.85
C TYR A 114 -7.27 -10.60 1.75
N PHE A 115 -8.44 -10.98 1.25
CA PHE A 115 -9.65 -11.01 2.03
C PHE A 115 -9.77 -12.34 2.81
N ASP A 116 -9.74 -12.27 4.14
CA ASP A 116 -9.85 -13.42 5.06
C ASP A 116 -11.16 -13.38 5.86
N GLY A 117 -12.15 -12.65 5.38
CA GLY A 117 -13.43 -12.45 6.06
C GLY A 117 -14.50 -13.48 5.71
N ASP A 118 -15.57 -13.43 6.51
CA ASP A 118 -16.78 -14.24 6.27
C ASP A 118 -17.87 -13.41 5.58
N ILE A 119 -18.12 -13.72 4.31
CA ILE A 119 -19.15 -13.06 3.48
C ILE A 119 -20.55 -13.16 4.12
N GLU A 120 -20.89 -14.27 4.81
CA GLU A 120 -22.21 -14.45 5.44
C GLU A 120 -22.36 -13.56 6.67
N LYS A 121 -21.27 -13.36 7.43
CA LYS A 121 -21.23 -12.44 8.56
C LYS A 121 -21.41 -10.99 8.10
N ILE A 122 -20.68 -10.56 7.05
CA ILE A 122 -20.81 -9.22 6.48
C ILE A 122 -22.24 -9.00 5.93
N ALA A 123 -22.78 -9.98 5.22
CA ALA A 123 -24.16 -9.93 4.69
C ALA A 123 -25.17 -9.70 5.81
N THR A 124 -25.03 -10.39 6.93
CA THR A 124 -25.89 -10.25 8.12
C THR A 124 -25.70 -8.86 8.77
N THR A 125 -24.47 -8.41 8.95
CA THR A 125 -24.15 -7.11 9.57
C THR A 125 -24.69 -5.93 8.74
N CYS A 126 -24.58 -6.02 7.42
CA CYS A 126 -25.06 -4.99 6.49
C CYS A 126 -26.54 -5.14 6.11
N ASN A 127 -27.20 -6.24 6.53
CA ASN A 127 -28.57 -6.59 6.16
C ASN A 127 -28.78 -6.64 4.62
N VAL A 128 -27.90 -7.37 3.94
CA VAL A 128 -27.91 -7.57 2.49
C VAL A 128 -27.75 -9.06 2.15
N TYR A 129 -27.98 -9.44 0.90
CA TYR A 129 -27.73 -10.80 0.44
C TYR A 129 -26.24 -11.05 0.23
N LYS A 130 -25.77 -12.28 0.46
CA LYS A 130 -24.35 -12.67 0.28
C LYS A 130 -23.83 -12.45 -1.15
N GLU A 131 -24.70 -12.67 -2.14
CA GLU A 131 -24.39 -12.42 -3.55
C GLU A 131 -24.07 -10.93 -3.82
N TYR A 132 -24.74 -10.05 -3.06
CA TYR A 132 -24.46 -8.62 -3.14
C TYR A 132 -23.08 -8.28 -2.52
N VAL A 133 -22.75 -8.84 -1.36
CA VAL A 133 -21.42 -8.69 -0.74
C VAL A 133 -20.34 -9.16 -1.71
N GLU A 134 -20.52 -10.34 -2.31
CA GLU A 134 -19.57 -10.88 -3.29
C GLU A 134 -19.43 -9.95 -4.51
N SER A 135 -20.54 -9.41 -5.02
CA SER A 135 -20.50 -8.46 -6.13
C SER A 135 -19.76 -7.16 -5.80
N ILE A 136 -19.81 -6.73 -4.54
CA ILE A 136 -19.04 -5.57 -4.04
C ILE A 136 -17.56 -5.93 -3.91
N ARG A 137 -17.24 -7.12 -3.36
CA ARG A 137 -15.86 -7.60 -3.23
C ARG A 137 -15.17 -7.70 -4.61
N GLN A 138 -15.85 -8.20 -5.61
CA GLN A 138 -15.33 -8.28 -6.99
C GLN A 138 -14.96 -6.90 -7.58
N ARG A 139 -15.52 -5.81 -7.06
CA ARG A 139 -15.15 -4.44 -7.50
C ARG A 139 -13.80 -4.01 -6.98
N PHE A 140 -13.26 -4.66 -5.95
CA PHE A 140 -11.92 -4.41 -5.44
C PHE A 140 -10.83 -4.69 -6.50
N ALA A 141 -11.12 -5.50 -7.51
CA ALA A 141 -10.27 -5.65 -8.69
C ALA A 141 -9.89 -4.34 -9.39
N ARG A 142 -10.64 -3.26 -9.15
CA ARG A 142 -10.39 -1.93 -9.74
C ARG A 142 -9.78 -0.93 -8.77
N LEU A 143 -9.50 -1.34 -7.53
CA LEU A 143 -8.81 -0.52 -6.55
C LEU A 143 -7.29 -0.66 -6.69
N GLU A 144 -6.56 0.30 -6.14
CA GLU A 144 -5.10 0.28 -6.05
C GLU A 144 -4.64 0.11 -4.59
N PRO A 145 -3.72 -0.83 -4.34
CA PRO A 145 -3.00 -1.67 -5.32
C PRO A 145 -3.87 -2.78 -5.93
N SER A 146 -3.61 -3.07 -7.21
CA SER A 146 -4.38 -4.09 -7.93
C SER A 146 -4.16 -5.49 -7.34
N GLY A 147 -5.24 -6.27 -7.25
CA GLY A 147 -5.22 -7.61 -6.66
C GLY A 147 -5.65 -7.69 -5.21
N VAL A 148 -5.90 -6.54 -4.56
CA VAL A 148 -6.39 -6.47 -3.17
C VAL A 148 -7.85 -6.93 -3.07
N GLY A 149 -8.20 -7.55 -1.94
CA GLY A 149 -9.54 -8.10 -1.67
C GLY A 149 -9.83 -9.43 -2.36
N ALA A 150 -8.80 -10.06 -2.96
CA ALA A 150 -8.88 -11.42 -3.49
C ALA A 150 -8.86 -12.45 -2.36
N LEU A 151 -9.49 -13.60 -2.59
CA LEU A 151 -9.50 -14.73 -1.63
C LEU A 151 -8.18 -15.49 -1.63
N ASP A 152 -7.52 -15.57 -2.78
CA ASP A 152 -6.30 -16.34 -2.97
C ASP A 152 -5.41 -15.72 -4.06
N LEU A 153 -4.24 -16.33 -4.26
CA LEU A 153 -3.27 -15.92 -5.26
C LEU A 153 -3.84 -15.94 -6.69
N GLN A 154 -4.66 -16.95 -7.02
CA GLN A 154 -5.23 -17.08 -8.36
C GLN A 154 -6.19 -15.94 -8.66
N GLU A 155 -7.08 -15.63 -7.72
CA GLU A 155 -8.01 -14.51 -7.85
C GLU A 155 -7.28 -13.17 -7.86
N SER A 156 -6.25 -12.99 -7.03
CA SER A 156 -5.42 -11.78 -7.03
C SER A 156 -4.77 -11.54 -8.39
N PHE A 157 -4.22 -12.57 -9.02
CA PHE A 157 -3.65 -12.46 -10.36
C PHE A 157 -4.71 -12.20 -11.43
N LEU A 158 -5.94 -12.70 -11.27
CA LEU A 158 -7.05 -12.37 -12.16
C LEU A 158 -7.45 -10.89 -12.02
N PHE A 159 -7.51 -10.37 -10.81
CA PHE A 159 -7.77 -8.95 -10.56
C PHE A 159 -6.69 -8.06 -11.18
N GLN A 160 -5.42 -8.43 -11.02
CA GLN A 160 -4.30 -7.70 -11.62
C GLN A 160 -4.33 -7.78 -13.16
N LEU A 161 -4.70 -8.93 -13.73
CA LEU A 161 -4.86 -9.08 -15.18
C LEU A 161 -5.97 -8.16 -15.71
N ASP A 162 -7.09 -8.08 -14.99
CA ASP A 162 -8.24 -7.25 -15.36
C ASP A 162 -7.94 -5.74 -15.20
N SER A 163 -6.96 -5.36 -14.37
CA SER A 163 -6.54 -3.97 -14.13
C SER A 163 -5.48 -3.45 -15.11
N ILE A 164 -4.93 -4.30 -15.98
CA ILE A 164 -3.88 -3.88 -16.91
C ILE A 164 -4.45 -2.96 -18.01
N ASP A 165 -4.05 -1.69 -17.99
CA ASP A 165 -4.39 -0.68 -19.03
C ASP A 165 -3.73 -0.93 -20.40
N ARG A 166 -2.80 -1.89 -20.50
CA ARG A 166 -2.15 -2.22 -21.76
C ARG A 166 -3.16 -2.89 -22.68
N LYS A 167 -3.18 -2.48 -23.95
CA LYS A 167 -3.92 -3.19 -25.00
C LYS A 167 -3.27 -4.57 -25.22
N ILE A 168 -3.69 -5.51 -24.40
CA ILE A 168 -3.37 -6.92 -24.58
C ILE A 168 -4.39 -7.45 -25.59
N ASP A 169 -3.93 -8.23 -26.55
CA ASP A 169 -4.81 -8.87 -27.51
C ASP A 169 -5.69 -9.93 -26.79
N ASP A 170 -6.93 -10.08 -27.23
CA ASP A 170 -7.92 -10.97 -26.60
C ASP A 170 -7.44 -12.42 -26.50
N GLU A 171 -6.63 -12.89 -27.45
CA GLU A 171 -6.06 -14.24 -27.42
C GLU A 171 -5.10 -14.38 -26.26
N LEU A 172 -4.17 -13.42 -26.11
CA LEU A 172 -3.18 -13.44 -25.02
C LEU A 172 -3.84 -13.26 -23.65
N TYR A 173 -4.84 -12.37 -23.54
CA TYR A 173 -5.61 -12.19 -22.32
C TYR A 173 -6.30 -13.49 -21.89
N ASN A 174 -7.04 -14.13 -22.81
CA ASN A 174 -7.75 -15.38 -22.51
C ASN A 174 -6.78 -16.53 -22.21
N PHE A 175 -5.63 -16.56 -22.88
CA PHE A 175 -4.60 -17.57 -22.64
C PHE A 175 -3.94 -17.35 -21.26
N THR A 176 -3.58 -16.12 -20.91
CA THR A 176 -3.02 -15.78 -19.59
C THR A 176 -4.02 -16.09 -18.49
N LYS A 177 -5.30 -15.74 -18.66
CA LYS A 177 -6.38 -16.09 -17.74
C LYS A 177 -6.52 -17.60 -17.52
N LYS A 178 -6.33 -18.38 -18.57
CA LYS A 178 -6.36 -19.85 -18.49
C LYS A 178 -5.18 -20.40 -17.70
N ILE A 179 -3.96 -19.87 -17.91
CA ILE A 179 -2.77 -20.24 -17.13
C ILE A 179 -2.96 -19.93 -15.65
N ILE A 180 -3.45 -18.73 -15.32
CA ILE A 180 -3.69 -18.32 -13.92
C ILE A 180 -4.67 -19.28 -13.24
N LYS A 181 -5.75 -19.66 -13.93
CA LYS A 181 -6.74 -20.61 -13.38
C LYS A 181 -6.20 -22.04 -13.18
N ASP A 182 -5.17 -22.42 -13.89
CA ASP A 182 -4.53 -23.74 -13.76
C ASP A 182 -3.04 -23.60 -13.40
N ILE A 183 -2.73 -22.67 -12.48
CA ILE A 183 -1.36 -22.29 -12.11
C ILE A 183 -0.54 -23.48 -11.59
N ALA A 184 -1.20 -24.46 -10.99
CA ALA A 184 -0.55 -25.69 -10.52
C ALA A 184 0.00 -26.58 -11.66
N HIS A 185 -0.46 -26.38 -12.90
CA HIS A 185 -0.10 -27.19 -14.05
C HIS A 185 0.40 -26.36 -15.23
N VAL A 186 1.17 -25.32 -14.96
CA VAL A 186 1.71 -24.38 -15.97
C VAL A 186 2.49 -25.11 -17.06
N ASP A 187 3.17 -26.21 -16.74
CA ASP A 187 3.97 -27.00 -17.67
C ASP A 187 3.17 -27.50 -18.88
N LYS A 188 1.86 -27.74 -18.73
CA LYS A 188 0.97 -28.14 -19.83
C LYS A 188 0.89 -27.11 -20.96
N TYR A 189 1.15 -25.86 -20.63
CA TYR A 189 1.02 -24.73 -21.55
C TYR A 189 2.36 -24.33 -22.19
N ALA A 190 3.48 -24.92 -21.75
CA ALA A 190 4.84 -24.54 -22.16
C ALA A 190 5.07 -24.64 -23.69
N ALA A 191 4.35 -25.52 -24.38
CA ALA A 191 4.46 -25.71 -25.84
C ALA A 191 3.65 -24.65 -26.64
N HIS A 192 2.84 -23.83 -26.01
CA HIS A 192 2.03 -22.84 -26.70
C HIS A 192 2.88 -21.62 -27.11
N HIS A 193 2.69 -21.14 -28.36
CA HIS A 193 3.50 -20.04 -28.92
C HIS A 193 3.43 -18.73 -28.09
N ARG A 194 2.32 -18.47 -27.36
CA ARG A 194 2.13 -17.27 -26.51
C ARG A 194 2.56 -17.48 -25.05
N PHE A 195 3.17 -18.64 -24.73
CA PHE A 195 3.50 -18.97 -23.35
C PHE A 195 4.47 -17.97 -22.71
N ASN A 196 5.49 -17.55 -23.46
CA ASN A 196 6.47 -16.60 -22.98
C ASN A 196 5.84 -15.21 -22.75
N ASP A 197 4.97 -14.76 -23.65
CA ASP A 197 4.27 -13.48 -23.52
C ASP A 197 3.37 -13.47 -22.26
N ALA A 198 2.63 -14.56 -22.03
CA ALA A 198 1.79 -14.72 -20.84
C ALA A 198 2.63 -14.79 -19.55
N LYS A 199 3.75 -15.48 -19.57
CA LYS A 199 4.70 -15.56 -18.45
C LYS A 199 5.27 -14.18 -18.12
N ASP A 200 5.62 -13.40 -19.13
CA ASP A 200 6.14 -12.05 -18.93
C ASP A 200 5.08 -11.12 -18.31
N ILE A 201 3.81 -11.28 -18.66
CA ILE A 201 2.70 -10.55 -18.01
C ILE A 201 2.62 -10.93 -16.54
N ILE A 202 2.54 -12.23 -16.22
CA ILE A 202 2.39 -12.72 -14.84
C ILE A 202 3.58 -12.32 -13.96
N LYS A 203 4.77 -12.21 -14.53
CA LYS A 203 5.99 -11.80 -13.81
C LYS A 203 5.90 -10.38 -13.22
N TYR A 204 5.09 -9.50 -13.80
CA TYR A 204 4.89 -8.14 -13.30
C TYR A 204 3.81 -8.05 -12.23
N PHE A 205 3.12 -9.15 -11.90
CA PHE A 205 2.11 -9.14 -10.87
C PHE A 205 2.73 -9.14 -9.48
N ASN A 206 2.13 -8.38 -8.60
CA ASN A 206 2.52 -8.31 -7.20
C ASN A 206 2.04 -9.56 -6.45
N ASN A 207 2.94 -10.13 -5.64
CA ASN A 207 2.63 -11.24 -4.75
C ASN A 207 3.45 -11.11 -3.45
N PRO A 208 2.81 -10.77 -2.34
CA PRO A 208 1.37 -10.47 -2.16
C PRO A 208 0.93 -9.15 -2.82
N PRO A 209 -0.39 -8.90 -3.03
CA PRO A 209 -0.86 -7.69 -3.71
C PRO A 209 -0.49 -6.39 -2.98
N ALA A 210 -0.37 -6.41 -1.65
CA ALA A 210 0.02 -5.25 -0.83
C ALA A 210 1.53 -5.15 -0.56
N ILE A 211 2.40 -5.77 -1.36
CA ILE A 211 3.85 -5.84 -1.12
C ILE A 211 4.51 -4.47 -0.92
N ASP A 212 4.04 -3.44 -1.62
CA ASP A 212 4.57 -2.09 -1.54
C ASP A 212 4.32 -1.44 -0.17
N TYR A 213 3.28 -1.88 0.56
CA TYR A 213 2.90 -1.39 1.89
C TYR A 213 3.54 -2.18 3.02
N MET A 214 4.07 -3.37 2.77
CA MET A 214 4.77 -4.19 3.77
C MET A 214 6.14 -3.61 4.13
N ASN A 215 6.81 -2.97 3.18
CA ASN A 215 8.17 -2.44 3.38
C ASN A 215 8.20 -1.14 4.20
N ASP A 216 7.08 -0.42 4.31
CA ASP A 216 7.00 0.80 5.12
C ASP A 216 6.96 0.51 6.62
N ASN A 217 6.63 -0.72 7.04
CA ASN A 217 6.58 -1.16 8.43
C ASN A 217 7.93 -1.69 8.98
N VAL A 218 9.01 -1.73 8.19
CA VAL A 218 10.33 -2.29 8.59
C VAL A 218 11.38 -1.21 8.85
N GLN A 219 11.04 0.06 8.91
CA GLN A 219 11.94 1.11 9.38
C GLN A 219 11.64 1.50 10.83
N VAL A 220 11.98 0.62 11.77
CA VAL A 220 12.16 0.94 13.20
C VAL A 220 13.63 0.86 13.56
#